data_bbd19907cc7162ef5033d39bc0e4f94b
#
_entry.id   bbd19907cc7162ef5033d39bc0e4f94b
#
_cell.length_a   1.000
_cell.length_b   1.000
_cell.length_c   1.000
_cell.angle_alpha   90.00
_cell.angle_beta   90.00
_cell.angle_gamma   90.00
#
_symmetry.space_group_name_H-M   'P 1'
#
loop_
_entity.id
_entity.type
_entity.pdbx_description
1 polymer ?
#
loop_
_entity_poly.entity_id
_entity_poly.type
_entity_poly.pdbx_seq_one_letter_code
_entity_poly.pdbx_strand_id
1 'polypeptide(L)'
;GGTLVVQYNTKSSDMVLPDTLFGPYAFSLTRDRVTVEEAQPTFLAKDHPLLNTPNKITEKDFEGWVQERGLYFCGKLDPHYTPLIAWNDPGEQPLNGGLISCDHGKGRYIYTGISFFRQLPAGVPGAYRLFANLISTRTTP
;
A
#
# COMPACT_ATOMS: atom_id res chain seq x y z
N GLY A 1 14.31 9.44 13.52
CA GLY A 1 13.84 8.78 12.37
C GLY A 1 12.65 9.38 11.68
N GLY A 2 12.77 9.52 10.36
CA GLY A 2 11.68 9.99 9.51
C GLY A 2 10.87 8.84 8.93
N THR A 3 10.00 9.19 7.97
CA THR A 3 9.24 8.24 7.18
C THR A 3 9.65 8.33 5.72
N LEU A 4 9.99 7.20 5.11
CA LEU A 4 10.21 7.09 3.67
C LEU A 4 9.02 6.38 3.05
N VAL A 5 8.36 7.04 2.11
CA VAL A 5 7.26 6.47 1.32
C VAL A 5 7.75 6.26 -0.10
N VAL A 6 7.75 5.01 -0.55
CA VAL A 6 8.09 4.63 -1.90
C VAL A 6 6.81 4.17 -2.60
N GLN A 7 6.52 4.77 -3.74
CA GLN A 7 5.29 4.52 -4.48
C GLN A 7 5.56 3.91 -5.85
N TYR A 8 4.70 3.02 -6.26
CA TYR A 8 4.40 2.62 -7.62
C TYR A 8 5.60 2.56 -8.56
N ASN A 9 6.29 1.42 -8.56
CA ASN A 9 7.33 1.12 -9.56
C ASN A 9 6.80 0.09 -10.55
N THR A 10 6.99 0.35 -11.82
CA THR A 10 6.53 -0.55 -12.88
C THR A 10 7.53 -1.68 -13.12
N LYS A 11 7.00 -2.79 -13.61
CA LYS A 11 7.81 -3.95 -13.98
C LYS A 11 7.23 -4.60 -15.22
N SER A 12 8.06 -4.85 -16.25
CA SER A 12 7.68 -5.69 -17.37
C SER A 12 7.79 -7.18 -17.01
N SER A 13 7.09 -8.04 -17.74
CA SER A 13 7.04 -9.48 -17.45
C SER A 13 8.40 -10.19 -17.52
N ASP A 14 9.29 -9.69 -18.37
CA ASP A 14 10.63 -10.23 -18.60
C ASP A 14 11.71 -9.58 -17.72
N MET A 15 11.36 -8.56 -16.95
CA MET A 15 12.31 -7.85 -16.09
C MET A 15 12.53 -8.61 -14.78
N VAL A 16 13.79 -8.89 -14.47
CA VAL A 16 14.20 -9.47 -13.19
C VAL A 16 14.83 -8.37 -12.35
N LEU A 17 14.23 -8.12 -11.18
CA LEU A 17 14.71 -7.11 -10.23
C LEU A 17 15.14 -7.81 -8.94
N PRO A 18 16.26 -7.36 -8.32
CA PRO A 18 16.64 -7.89 -7.01
C PRO A 18 15.59 -7.59 -5.96
N ASP A 19 15.30 -8.56 -5.08
CA ASP A 19 14.31 -8.38 -3.99
C ASP A 19 14.78 -7.37 -2.94
N THR A 20 16.03 -6.96 -2.96
CA THR A 20 16.62 -5.96 -2.05
C THR A 20 16.64 -4.55 -2.63
N LEU A 21 16.06 -4.33 -3.80
CA LEU A 21 16.21 -3.08 -4.54
C LEU A 21 15.50 -1.90 -3.90
N PHE A 22 14.29 -2.10 -3.37
CA PHE A 22 13.40 -0.99 -3.03
C PHE A 22 13.27 -0.71 -1.54
N GLY A 23 13.65 -1.63 -0.67
CA GLY A 23 13.39 -1.47 0.76
C GLY A 23 14.52 -1.98 1.67
N PRO A 24 14.41 -1.72 2.97
CA PRO A 24 15.43 -2.14 3.93
C PRO A 24 15.46 -3.66 4.16
N TYR A 25 14.39 -4.35 3.84
CA TYR A 25 14.27 -5.81 3.87
C TYR A 25 13.74 -6.29 2.53
N ALA A 26 13.91 -7.57 2.22
CA ALA A 26 13.58 -8.12 0.92
C ALA A 26 12.06 -8.17 0.66
N PHE A 27 11.66 -7.79 -0.52
CA PHE A 27 10.37 -8.10 -1.14
C PHE A 27 10.53 -8.09 -2.66
N SER A 28 9.73 -8.88 -3.36
CA SER A 28 9.72 -8.85 -4.81
C SER A 28 8.66 -7.86 -5.31
N LEU A 29 8.99 -7.13 -6.35
CA LEU A 29 8.02 -6.36 -7.10
C LEU A 29 7.35 -7.30 -8.11
N THR A 30 6.03 -7.36 -8.09
CA THR A 30 5.25 -8.23 -8.97
C THR A 30 4.41 -7.43 -9.96
N ARG A 31 3.69 -8.12 -10.83
CA ARG A 31 2.65 -7.53 -11.68
C ARG A 31 1.25 -7.77 -11.14
N ASP A 32 1.13 -8.19 -9.89
CA ASP A 32 -0.14 -8.37 -9.23
C ASP A 32 -0.88 -7.03 -9.13
N ARG A 33 -2.18 -7.08 -9.33
CA ARG A 33 -3.04 -5.91 -9.40
C ARG A 33 -4.43 -6.20 -8.86
N VAL A 34 -5.12 -5.15 -8.45
CA VAL A 34 -6.55 -5.15 -8.18
C VAL A 34 -7.16 -4.06 -9.07
N THR A 35 -7.83 -4.48 -10.15
CA THR A 35 -8.32 -3.58 -11.19
C THR A 35 -9.80 -3.23 -11.04
N VAL A 36 -10.56 -4.00 -10.26
CA VAL A 36 -11.96 -3.68 -9.98
C VAL A 36 -12.02 -2.56 -8.96
N GLU A 37 -12.53 -1.42 -9.37
CA GLU A 37 -12.55 -0.20 -8.56
C GLU A 37 -13.44 -0.28 -7.33
N GLU A 38 -14.34 -1.27 -7.27
CA GLU A 38 -15.22 -1.55 -6.12
C GLU A 38 -14.72 -2.71 -5.25
N ALA A 39 -13.53 -3.27 -5.52
CA ALA A 39 -12.97 -4.37 -4.73
C ALA A 39 -12.93 -4.00 -3.24
N GLN A 40 -13.51 -4.87 -2.40
CA GLN A 40 -13.62 -4.57 -0.97
C GLN A 40 -12.29 -4.83 -0.25
N PRO A 41 -11.82 -3.87 0.55
CA PRO A 41 -10.61 -4.07 1.34
C PRO A 41 -10.88 -4.94 2.57
N THR A 42 -9.92 -5.79 2.90
CA THR A 42 -9.82 -6.43 4.21
C THR A 42 -8.65 -5.79 4.95
N PHE A 43 -8.91 -5.20 6.10
CA PHE A 43 -7.86 -4.58 6.90
C PHE A 43 -7.18 -5.64 7.75
N LEU A 44 -5.91 -5.96 7.40
CA LEU A 44 -5.14 -7.02 8.05
C LEU A 44 -4.55 -6.58 9.40
N ALA A 45 -4.27 -5.29 9.53
CA ALA A 45 -3.66 -4.70 10.71
C ALA A 45 -4.52 -3.52 11.20
N LYS A 46 -5.71 -3.81 11.69
CA LYS A 46 -6.74 -2.81 12.02
C LYS A 46 -6.25 -1.70 12.96
N ASP A 47 -5.38 -2.04 13.91
CA ASP A 47 -4.89 -1.10 14.92
C ASP A 47 -3.60 -0.39 14.50
N HIS A 48 -3.10 -0.65 13.30
CA HIS A 48 -1.87 -0.03 12.84
C HIS A 48 -2.05 1.49 12.69
N PRO A 49 -1.08 2.31 13.14
CA PRO A 49 -1.19 3.78 13.06
C PRO A 49 -1.51 4.31 11.66
N LEU A 50 -0.98 3.69 10.60
CA LEU A 50 -1.23 4.10 9.22
C LEU A 50 -2.71 3.97 8.81
N LEU A 51 -3.48 3.13 9.48
CA LEU A 51 -4.93 2.99 9.23
C LEU A 51 -5.78 3.79 10.21
N ASN A 52 -5.18 4.51 11.16
CA ASN A 52 -5.92 5.17 12.22
C ASN A 52 -5.53 6.63 12.45
N THR A 53 -4.36 7.08 12.01
CA THR A 53 -3.85 8.41 12.39
C THR A 53 -3.19 9.11 11.20
N PRO A 54 -3.56 10.37 10.91
CA PRO A 54 -4.56 11.20 11.58
C PRO A 54 -6.01 10.82 11.27
N ASN A 55 -6.24 9.95 10.29
CA ASN A 55 -7.58 9.55 9.86
C ASN A 55 -7.83 8.07 10.15
N LYS A 56 -8.98 7.75 10.72
CA LYS A 56 -9.42 6.36 10.81
C LYS A 56 -9.95 5.91 9.46
N ILE A 57 -9.25 4.95 8.85
CA ILE A 57 -9.59 4.42 7.53
C ILE A 57 -10.64 3.32 7.68
N THR A 58 -11.68 3.40 6.87
CA THR A 58 -12.75 2.41 6.79
C THR A 58 -13.03 2.06 5.33
N GLU A 59 -13.94 1.13 5.08
CA GLU A 59 -14.37 0.77 3.73
C GLU A 59 -14.92 1.97 2.97
N LYS A 60 -15.49 2.96 3.65
CA LYS A 60 -16.01 4.19 3.04
C LYS A 60 -14.93 5.01 2.34
N ASP A 61 -13.69 4.91 2.80
CA ASP A 61 -12.56 5.62 2.19
C ASP A 61 -12.17 5.05 0.82
N PHE A 62 -12.72 3.90 0.46
CA PHE A 62 -12.50 3.27 -0.84
C PHE A 62 -13.69 3.43 -1.81
N GLU A 63 -14.69 4.22 -1.44
CA GLU A 63 -15.79 4.57 -2.34
C GLU A 63 -15.35 5.63 -3.36
N GLY A 64 -15.85 5.50 -4.59
CA GLY A 64 -15.61 6.49 -5.64
C GLY A 64 -14.23 6.43 -6.28
N TRP A 65 -13.47 5.39 -6.04
CA TRP A 65 -12.17 5.19 -6.69
C TRP A 65 -12.35 4.94 -8.18
N VAL A 66 -11.35 5.33 -8.96
CA VAL A 66 -11.40 5.25 -10.43
C VAL A 66 -10.37 4.26 -10.95
N GLN A 67 -10.75 3.47 -11.93
CA GLN A 67 -9.99 2.49 -12.71
C GLN A 67 -9.53 1.27 -11.93
N GLU A 68 -8.76 1.45 -10.87
CA GLU A 68 -8.19 0.34 -10.10
C GLU A 68 -7.92 0.74 -8.66
N ARG A 69 -7.68 -0.26 -7.80
CA ARG A 69 -7.16 -0.07 -6.46
C ARG A 69 -5.64 0.11 -6.48
N GLY A 70 -4.95 -0.67 -7.28
CA GLY A 70 -3.51 -0.58 -7.41
C GLY A 70 -2.91 -1.60 -8.36
N LEU A 71 -1.62 -1.44 -8.64
CA LEU A 71 -0.84 -2.20 -9.61
C LEU A 71 0.56 -2.46 -9.06
N TYR A 72 1.22 -3.50 -9.58
CA TYR A 72 2.60 -3.85 -9.22
C TYR A 72 2.78 -4.02 -7.72
N PHE A 73 1.94 -4.85 -7.13
CA PHE A 73 1.98 -5.15 -5.70
C PHE A 73 3.23 -5.91 -5.32
N CYS A 74 3.61 -5.83 -4.06
CA CYS A 74 4.74 -6.58 -3.51
C CYS A 74 4.37 -8.04 -3.30
N GLY A 75 5.34 -8.92 -3.48
CA GLY A 75 5.26 -10.34 -3.13
C GLY A 75 6.48 -10.78 -2.34
N LYS A 76 6.47 -12.01 -1.83
CA LYS A 76 7.59 -12.61 -1.07
C LYS A 76 8.11 -11.68 0.02
N LEU A 77 7.21 -11.19 0.85
CA LEU A 77 7.54 -10.21 1.88
C LEU A 77 8.43 -10.83 2.96
N ASP A 78 9.54 -10.14 3.27
CA ASP A 78 10.30 -10.44 4.47
C ASP A 78 9.40 -10.27 5.71
N PRO A 79 9.56 -11.10 6.76
CA PRO A 79 8.72 -11.02 7.97
C PRO A 79 8.73 -9.70 8.72
N HIS A 80 9.71 -8.83 8.48
CA HIS A 80 9.73 -7.49 9.06
C HIS A 80 8.61 -6.59 8.54
N TYR A 81 8.08 -6.88 7.35
CA TYR A 81 6.99 -6.08 6.78
C TYR A 81 5.64 -6.48 7.35
N THR A 82 4.82 -5.47 7.64
CA THR A 82 3.42 -5.62 7.98
C THR A 82 2.58 -5.28 6.75
N PRO A 83 1.88 -6.24 6.13
CA PRO A 83 0.88 -5.94 5.13
C PRO A 83 -0.37 -5.37 5.81
N LEU A 84 -0.94 -4.31 5.23
CA LEU A 84 -2.01 -3.55 5.89
C LEU A 84 -3.39 -3.86 5.33
N ILE A 85 -3.48 -4.15 4.03
CA ILE A 85 -4.74 -4.35 3.32
C ILE A 85 -4.62 -5.56 2.40
N ALA A 86 -5.64 -6.41 2.41
CA ALA A 86 -5.81 -7.46 1.40
C ALA A 86 -7.06 -7.17 0.56
N TRP A 87 -6.98 -7.43 -0.71
CA TRP A 87 -8.07 -7.31 -1.67
C TRP A 87 -7.78 -8.11 -2.93
N ASN A 88 -8.83 -8.32 -3.75
CA ASN A 88 -8.69 -9.09 -4.98
C ASN A 88 -9.77 -8.70 -5.99
N ASP A 89 -9.47 -8.92 -7.26
CA ASP A 89 -10.49 -8.94 -8.29
C ASP A 89 -11.35 -10.23 -8.16
N PRO A 90 -12.64 -10.20 -8.56
CA PRO A 90 -13.49 -11.37 -8.47
C PRO A 90 -12.86 -12.62 -9.11
N GLY A 91 -12.89 -13.75 -8.39
CA GLY A 91 -12.34 -15.02 -8.85
C GLY A 91 -10.83 -15.16 -8.66
N GLU A 92 -10.14 -14.13 -8.18
CA GLU A 92 -8.71 -14.17 -7.91
C GLU A 92 -8.43 -14.34 -6.41
N GLN A 93 -7.21 -14.76 -6.08
CA GLN A 93 -6.79 -14.88 -4.69
C GLN A 93 -6.54 -13.50 -4.07
N PRO A 94 -6.78 -13.34 -2.76
CA PRO A 94 -6.46 -12.10 -2.07
C PRO A 94 -4.98 -11.74 -2.19
N LEU A 95 -4.71 -10.48 -2.47
CA LEU A 95 -3.36 -9.90 -2.58
C LEU A 95 -3.13 -8.96 -1.40
N ASN A 96 -2.02 -9.13 -0.71
CA ASN A 96 -1.71 -8.39 0.52
C ASN A 96 -0.51 -7.44 0.37
N GLY A 97 0.02 -7.29 -0.82
CA GLY A 97 1.24 -6.51 -1.08
C GLY A 97 1.01 -5.10 -1.62
N GLY A 98 -0.22 -4.58 -1.57
CA GLY A 98 -0.53 -3.25 -2.09
C GLY A 98 -0.10 -2.11 -1.18
N LEU A 99 0.01 -2.36 0.12
CA LEU A 99 0.48 -1.40 1.12
C LEU A 99 1.18 -2.17 2.23
N ILE A 100 2.49 -1.98 2.34
CA ILE A 100 3.33 -2.64 3.36
C ILE A 100 4.15 -1.59 4.11
N SER A 101 4.47 -1.88 5.36
CA SER A 101 5.27 -1.01 6.20
C SER A 101 6.19 -1.81 7.10
N CYS A 102 7.31 -1.23 7.47
CA CYS A 102 8.18 -1.74 8.54
C CYS A 102 8.86 -0.59 9.25
N ASP A 103 9.31 -0.85 10.47
CA ASP A 103 10.25 0.03 11.15
C ASP A 103 11.67 -0.34 10.72
N HIS A 104 12.53 0.65 10.60
CA HIS A 104 13.96 0.47 10.35
C HIS A 104 14.75 1.50 11.13
N GLY A 105 15.54 1.03 12.10
CA GLY A 105 16.15 1.92 13.07
C GLY A 105 15.07 2.72 13.81
N LYS A 106 15.21 4.03 13.83
CA LYS A 106 14.22 4.96 14.42
C LYS A 106 13.18 5.44 13.40
N GLY A 107 13.29 5.00 12.14
CA GLY A 107 12.43 5.45 11.05
C GLY A 107 11.37 4.43 10.67
N ARG A 108 10.52 4.83 9.74
CA ARG A 108 9.50 3.98 9.11
C ARG A 108 9.70 3.96 7.61
N TYR A 109 9.58 2.79 7.03
CA TYR A 109 9.54 2.59 5.59
C TYR A 109 8.15 2.11 5.18
N ILE A 110 7.64 2.68 4.09
CA ILE A 110 6.35 2.32 3.49
C ILE A 110 6.56 2.10 2.01
N TYR A 111 6.04 1.00 1.48
CA TYR A 111 5.90 0.80 0.04
C TYR A 111 4.43 0.62 -0.30
N THR A 112 3.99 1.27 -1.38
CA THR A 112 2.62 1.13 -1.86
C THR A 112 2.53 1.06 -3.37
N GLY A 113 1.73 0.10 -3.87
CA GLY A 113 1.30 0.04 -5.26
C GLY A 113 -0.11 0.58 -5.46
N ILE A 114 -0.71 1.16 -4.41
CA ILE A 114 -2.03 1.80 -4.51
C ILE A 114 -1.97 2.95 -5.52
N SER A 115 -3.00 3.07 -6.34
CA SER A 115 -3.03 4.01 -7.48
C SER A 115 -3.35 5.46 -7.06
N PHE A 116 -2.60 6.01 -6.10
CA PHE A 116 -2.76 7.40 -5.67
C PHE A 116 -2.60 8.38 -6.83
N PHE A 117 -1.76 8.08 -7.79
CA PHE A 117 -1.54 8.91 -8.98
C PHE A 117 -2.80 9.11 -9.83
N ARG A 118 -3.80 8.21 -9.70
CA ARG A 118 -5.12 8.36 -10.34
C ARG A 118 -6.15 8.96 -9.40
N GLN A 119 -6.14 8.52 -8.14
CA GLN A 119 -7.18 8.89 -7.18
C GLN A 119 -7.05 10.34 -6.71
N LEU A 120 -5.83 10.81 -6.49
CA LEU A 120 -5.63 12.18 -6.02
C LEU A 120 -6.03 13.22 -7.08
N PRO A 121 -5.62 13.12 -8.37
CA PRO A 121 -6.11 14.04 -9.39
C PRO A 121 -7.62 13.95 -9.61
N ALA A 122 -8.23 12.79 -9.39
CA ALA A 122 -9.68 12.61 -9.52
C ALA A 122 -10.46 13.16 -8.31
N GLY A 123 -9.78 13.61 -7.25
CA GLY A 123 -10.42 14.20 -6.08
C GLY A 123 -11.12 13.19 -5.18
N VAL A 124 -10.68 11.93 -5.14
CA VAL A 124 -11.30 10.87 -4.33
C VAL A 124 -10.99 11.10 -2.84
N PRO A 125 -11.99 11.43 -2.00
CA PRO A 125 -11.73 11.87 -0.62
C PRO A 125 -11.00 10.84 0.23
N GLY A 126 -11.38 9.56 0.16
CA GLY A 126 -10.76 8.50 0.96
C GLY A 126 -9.31 8.28 0.61
N ALA A 127 -8.91 8.48 -0.66
CA ALA A 127 -7.53 8.38 -1.06
C ALA A 127 -6.68 9.49 -0.43
N TYR A 128 -7.18 10.72 -0.35
CA TYR A 128 -6.51 11.81 0.36
C TYR A 128 -6.33 11.49 1.85
N ARG A 129 -7.34 10.91 2.47
CA ARG A 129 -7.29 10.54 3.89
C ARG A 129 -6.23 9.49 4.16
N LEU A 130 -6.18 8.44 3.34
CA LEU A 130 -5.16 7.40 3.46
C LEU A 130 -3.76 7.96 3.14
N PHE A 131 -3.62 8.72 2.08
CA PHE A 131 -2.34 9.32 1.71
C PHE A 131 -1.81 10.25 2.81
N ALA A 132 -2.68 11.05 3.41
CA ALA A 132 -2.31 11.89 4.55
C ALA A 132 -1.74 11.07 5.72
N ASN A 133 -2.32 9.89 5.99
CA ASN A 133 -1.79 8.99 7.02
C ASN A 133 -0.36 8.53 6.68
N LEU A 134 -0.09 8.20 5.40
CA LEU A 134 1.23 7.71 4.99
C LEU A 134 2.33 8.76 5.15
N ILE A 135 2.02 10.02 4.88
CA ILE A 135 3.00 11.12 4.92
C ILE A 135 3.01 11.87 6.25
N SER A 136 2.14 11.53 7.18
CA SER A 136 2.08 12.20 8.49
C SER A 136 3.24 11.75 9.37
N THR A 137 3.75 12.69 10.17
CA THR A 137 4.81 12.38 11.11
C THR A 137 4.34 11.37 12.15
N ARG A 138 5.23 10.44 12.48
CA ARG A 138 5.02 9.56 13.62
C ARG A 138 4.88 10.40 14.89
N THR A 139 3.75 10.25 15.56
CA THR A 139 3.69 10.66 16.96
C THR A 139 4.47 9.61 17.74
N THR A 140 5.63 9.97 18.25
CA THR A 140 6.33 9.16 19.23
C THR A 140 5.57 9.26 20.55
N PRO A 141 5.24 8.13 21.17
CA PRO A 141 4.77 8.18 22.54
C PRO A 141 5.87 8.68 23.46
#